data_19462d226d905dce98c2e28ef00b7f8a
#
_entry.id   19462d226d905dce98c2e28ef00b7f8a
#
_cell.length_a   1.000
_cell.length_b   1.000
_cell.length_c   1.000
_cell.angle_alpha   90.00
_cell.angle_beta   90.00
_cell.angle_gamma   90.00
#
_symmetry.space_group_name_H-M   'P 1'
#
loop_
_entity.id
_entity.type
_entity.pdbx_description
1 polymer ?
#
loop_
_entity_poly.entity_id
_entity_poly.type
_entity_poly.pdbx_seq_one_letter_code
_entity_poly.pdbx_strand_id
1 'polypeptide(L)' 'MNKPFRNRFAGPRLSPEEAARQGRATSLAFETLKESSAVIAFLNTDDPELGGRPLDLAIASPEGLSSVERALAARKAG' A
#
# COMPACT_ATOMS: atom_id res chain seq x y z
N MET A 1 -12.28 -1.04 32.32
CA MET A 1 -12.14 -1.02 31.76
C MET A 1 -11.79 -1.57 30.92
N ASN A 2 -11.47 -2.01 30.29
CA ASN A 2 -11.26 -2.61 29.44
C ASN A 2 -10.95 -2.05 28.28
N LYS A 3 -11.06 -1.22 27.81
CA LYS A 3 -10.80 -0.60 26.77
C LYS A 3 -9.49 -0.52 26.32
N PRO A 4 -8.49 -0.44 27.04
CA PRO A 4 -7.15 -0.33 26.58
C PRO A 4 -6.75 -1.46 25.71
N PHE A 5 -7.22 -2.64 26.01
CA PHE A 5 -6.73 -3.67 25.26
C PHE A 5 -7.26 -3.66 23.89
N ARG A 6 -8.40 -3.09 23.68
CA ARG A 6 -8.91 -2.98 22.43
C ARG A 6 -8.09 -2.09 21.61
N ASN A 7 -7.59 -1.04 22.14
CA ASN A 7 -6.79 -0.13 21.44
C ASN A 7 -5.53 -0.76 20.99
N ARG A 8 -4.98 -1.68 21.73
CA ARG A 8 -3.78 -2.26 21.38
C ARG A 8 -3.91 -3.05 20.16
N PHE A 9 -5.01 -3.83 20.04
CA PHE A 9 -5.16 -4.54 18.92
C PHE A 9 -5.40 -3.76 17.80
N ALA A 10 -6.10 -2.69 17.89
CA ALA A 10 -6.45 -1.85 16.87
C ALA A 10 -5.19 -1.27 16.36
N GLY A 11 -4.22 -1.11 17.17
CA GLY A 11 -2.99 -0.58 16.80
C GLY A 11 -3.18 0.67 16.17
N PRO A 12 -2.42 1.09 15.27
CA PRO A 12 -2.65 2.30 14.56
C PRO A 12 -3.70 1.99 13.55
N ARG A 13 -4.89 2.43 13.74
CA ARG A 13 -5.89 2.28 12.82
C ARG A 13 -5.70 3.23 11.71
N LEU A 14 -5.95 2.85 10.48
CA LEU A 14 -5.88 3.73 9.35
C LEU A 14 -7.07 4.68 9.35
N SER A 15 -6.84 5.92 8.98
CA SER A 15 -7.93 6.86 8.76
C SER A 15 -8.68 6.42 7.51
N PRO A 16 -9.89 6.93 7.27
CA PRO A 16 -10.59 6.57 6.03
C PRO A 16 -9.80 6.88 4.78
N GLU A 17 -9.06 7.98 4.79
CA GLU A 17 -8.24 8.35 3.65
C GLU A 17 -7.09 7.38 3.45
N GLU A 18 -6.48 6.97 4.56
CA GLU A 18 -5.37 6.03 4.48
C GLU A 18 -5.86 4.67 4.00
N ALA A 19 -7.02 4.24 4.50
CA ALA A 19 -7.59 2.98 4.09
C ALA A 19 -7.97 3.01 2.61
N ALA A 20 -8.47 4.13 2.14
CA ALA A 20 -8.83 4.28 0.74
C ALA A 20 -7.59 4.17 -0.13
N ARG A 21 -6.49 4.80 0.29
CA ARG A 21 -5.24 4.73 -0.48
C ARG A 21 -4.68 3.32 -0.48
N GLN A 22 -4.80 2.61 0.64
CA GLN A 22 -4.35 1.24 0.72
C GLN A 22 -5.13 0.38 -0.27
N GLY A 23 -6.45 0.54 -0.29
CA GLY A 23 -7.31 -0.21 -1.19
C GLY A 23 -7.00 0.08 -2.64
N ARG A 24 -6.73 1.35 -2.95
CA ARG A 24 -6.41 1.75 -4.31
C ARG A 24 -5.10 1.11 -4.77
N ALA A 25 -4.07 1.14 -3.91
CA ALA A 25 -2.78 0.56 -4.25
C ALA A 25 -2.91 -0.94 -4.48
N THR A 26 -3.68 -1.60 -3.61
CA THR A 26 -3.88 -3.04 -3.71
C THR A 26 -4.62 -3.40 -5.01
N SER A 27 -5.68 -2.67 -5.31
CA SER A 27 -6.44 -2.92 -6.53
C SER A 27 -5.61 -2.73 -7.77
N LEU A 28 -4.84 -1.66 -7.81
CA LEU A 28 -3.99 -1.38 -8.96
C LEU A 28 -2.92 -2.43 -9.11
N ALA A 29 -2.35 -2.89 -8.01
CA ALA A 29 -1.32 -3.92 -8.05
C ALA A 29 -1.92 -5.22 -8.62
N PHE A 30 -3.13 -5.58 -8.21
CA PHE A 30 -3.78 -6.77 -8.74
C PHE A 30 -4.08 -6.60 -10.23
N GLU A 31 -4.52 -5.44 -10.64
CA GLU A 31 -4.81 -5.20 -12.05
C GLU A 31 -3.56 -5.30 -12.90
N THR A 32 -2.44 -4.91 -12.34
CA THR A 32 -1.18 -4.86 -13.08
C THR A 32 -0.43 -6.18 -13.06
N LEU A 33 -0.31 -6.76 -11.87
CA LEU A 33 0.51 -7.94 -11.68
C LEU A 33 -0.24 -9.27 -11.77
N LYS A 34 -1.51 -9.22 -11.50
CA LYS A 34 -2.44 -10.34 -11.71
C LYS A 34 -2.30 -11.55 -10.81
N GLU A 35 -1.18 -11.71 -10.17
CA GLU A 35 -0.93 -12.84 -9.30
C GLU A 35 -0.77 -12.43 -7.88
N SER A 36 -1.44 -13.08 -6.93
CA SER A 36 -1.41 -12.70 -5.53
C SER A 36 -0.01 -12.61 -4.96
N SER A 37 0.83 -13.60 -5.26
CA SER A 37 2.18 -13.60 -4.71
C SER A 37 2.99 -12.42 -5.22
N ALA A 38 2.80 -12.06 -6.49
CA ALA A 38 3.51 -10.93 -7.06
C ALA A 38 3.02 -9.62 -6.44
N VAL A 39 1.71 -9.53 -6.19
CA VAL A 39 1.13 -8.35 -5.57
C VAL A 39 1.68 -8.17 -4.17
N ILE A 40 1.69 -9.23 -3.38
CA ILE A 40 2.17 -9.17 -2.02
C ILE A 40 3.66 -8.81 -2.02
N ALA A 41 4.43 -9.42 -2.88
CA ALA A 41 5.86 -9.15 -2.97
C ALA A 41 6.11 -7.69 -3.33
N PHE A 42 5.39 -7.17 -4.33
CA PHE A 42 5.58 -5.79 -4.74
C PHE A 42 5.24 -4.83 -3.61
N LEU A 43 4.09 -5.01 -2.98
CA LEU A 43 3.62 -4.07 -1.97
C LEU A 43 4.44 -4.10 -0.69
N ASN A 44 5.05 -5.22 -0.38
CA ASN A 44 5.73 -5.39 0.90
C ASN A 44 7.25 -5.42 0.85
N THR A 45 7.85 -5.23 -0.30
CA THR A 45 9.30 -5.23 -0.42
C THR A 45 9.79 -3.80 -0.65
N ASP A 46 10.80 -3.38 0.10
CA ASP A 46 11.38 -2.07 -0.08
C ASP A 46 11.81 -1.88 -1.51
N ASP A 47 11.43 -0.76 -2.10
CA ASP A 47 11.79 -0.43 -3.46
C ASP A 47 12.75 0.75 -3.41
N PRO A 48 14.00 0.56 -3.82
CA PRO A 48 14.99 1.64 -3.76
C PRO A 48 14.60 2.84 -4.57
N GLU A 49 13.88 2.66 -5.65
CA GLU A 49 13.47 3.77 -6.48
C GLU A 49 12.38 4.58 -5.83
N LEU A 50 11.55 3.93 -5.04
CA LEU A 50 10.47 4.62 -4.37
C LEU A 50 10.87 5.12 -2.99
N GLY A 51 11.90 4.53 -2.42
CA GLY A 51 12.36 4.94 -1.11
C GLY A 51 11.68 4.26 0.07
N GLY A 52 11.03 3.14 -0.17
CA GLY A 52 10.37 2.37 0.88
C GLY A 52 9.44 1.33 0.31
N ARG A 53 8.66 0.70 1.17
CA ARG A 53 7.72 -0.30 0.70
C ARG A 53 6.55 0.42 0.03
N PRO A 54 6.15 -0.01 -1.16
CA PRO A 54 5.07 0.67 -1.86
C PRO A 54 3.78 0.79 -1.04
N LEU A 55 3.44 -0.24 -0.28
CA LEU A 55 2.23 -0.19 0.52
C LEU A 55 2.31 0.92 1.55
N ASP A 56 3.43 1.06 2.24
CA ASP A 56 3.61 2.10 3.24
C ASP A 56 3.55 3.48 2.61
N LEU A 57 4.15 3.65 1.46
CA LEU A 57 4.16 4.93 0.79
C LEU A 57 2.76 5.34 0.36
N ALA A 58 1.99 4.37 -0.16
CA ALA A 58 0.64 4.65 -0.60
C ALA A 58 -0.25 5.07 0.57
N ILE A 59 -0.07 4.42 1.71
CA ILE A 59 -0.86 4.74 2.89
C ILE A 59 -0.48 6.12 3.44
N ALA A 60 0.81 6.42 3.42
CA ALA A 60 1.33 7.61 4.07
C ALA A 60 0.85 8.93 3.45
N SER A 61 0.68 8.97 2.15
CA SER A 61 0.30 10.23 1.50
C SER A 61 -0.24 10.03 0.10
N PRO A 62 -1.01 11.01 -0.40
CA PRO A 62 -1.45 10.95 -1.80
C PRO A 62 -0.28 10.93 -2.78
N GLU A 63 0.79 11.63 -2.45
CA GLU A 63 1.99 11.65 -3.31
C GLU A 63 2.63 10.28 -3.34
N GLY A 64 2.65 9.59 -2.18
CA GLY A 64 3.17 8.24 -2.13
C GLY A 64 2.35 7.30 -2.99
N LEU A 65 1.03 7.44 -2.94
CA LEU A 65 0.15 6.64 -3.79
C LEU A 65 0.43 6.92 -5.26
N SER A 66 0.61 8.18 -5.63
CA SER A 66 0.92 8.53 -7.01
C SER A 66 2.22 7.88 -7.48
N SER A 67 3.21 7.83 -6.60
CA SER A 67 4.48 7.18 -6.92
C SER A 67 4.28 5.70 -7.19
N VAL A 68 3.45 5.05 -6.38
CA VAL A 68 3.16 3.63 -6.54
C VAL A 68 2.40 3.41 -7.84
N GLU A 69 1.46 4.29 -8.16
CA GLU A 69 0.71 4.19 -9.40
C GLU A 69 1.63 4.27 -10.60
N ARG A 70 2.59 5.19 -10.55
CA ARG A 70 3.55 5.35 -11.65
C ARG A 70 4.44 4.12 -11.78
N ALA A 71 4.87 3.56 -10.66
CA ALA A 71 5.70 2.37 -10.67
C ALA A 71 4.96 1.19 -11.30
N LEU A 72 3.67 1.06 -10.98
CA LEU A 72 2.87 -0.01 -11.55
C LEU A 72 2.62 0.22 -13.04
N ALA A 73 2.39 1.47 -13.42
CA ALA A 73 2.20 1.80 -14.82
C ALA A 73 3.45 1.47 -15.64
N ALA A 74 4.61 1.70 -15.07
CA ALA A 74 5.86 1.38 -15.75
C ALA A 74 6.00 -0.12 -15.94
N ARG A 75 5.58 -0.92 -14.98
CA ARG A 75 5.63 -2.35 -15.09
C ARG A 75 4.67 -2.84 -16.19
N LYS A 76 3.51 -2.21 -16.25
CA LYS A 76 2.53 -2.59 -17.22
C LYS A 76 2.99 -2.25 -18.62
N ALA A 77 3.64 -1.13 -18.78
CA ALA A 77 4.12 -0.68 -20.06
C ALA A 77 5.31 -1.52 -20.51
N GLY A 78 6.07 -2.01 -19.57
CA GLY A 78 7.19 -2.85 -19.89
C GLY A 78 6.78 -4.26 -20.09
#